data_68ccd1eec57d7ee08b9441c2b345848f
#
_entry.id   68ccd1eec57d7ee08b9441c2b345848f
#
_cell.length_a   1.000
_cell.length_b   1.000
_cell.length_c   1.000
_cell.angle_alpha   90.00
_cell.angle_beta   90.00
_cell.angle_gamma   90.00
#
_symmetry.space_group_name_H-M   'P 1'
#
loop_
_entity.id
_entity.type
_entity.pdbx_description
1 polymer ?
#
loop_
_entity_poly.entity_id
_entity_poly.type
_entity_poly.pdbx_seq_one_letter_code
_entity_poly.pdbx_strand_id
1 'polypeptide(L)'
;MVFQGFNLVDRLTVMENVQSGRLGYISTWSAITRRYPKQDIRRAYELMERVGIAHYADTRADQLSGGERQRVGVVRALMQEPDILLADEPTASLDPKTSEQIMGLLRDLSRELKLPVLINIHNVNEAKEYTDRIVGMRYGRIIFDDKPDMLDPSAMEAIYAGSPHADRSGGPDDKAAAS
;
A
#
# COMPACT_ATOMS: atom_id res chain seq x y z
N MET A 1 -1.25 2.92 -9.03
CA MET A 1 -0.53 1.85 -8.33
C MET A 1 0.29 2.44 -7.20
N VAL A 2 0.30 1.79 -6.04
CA VAL A 2 1.12 2.10 -4.85
C VAL A 2 2.26 1.10 -4.80
N PHE A 3 3.50 1.55 -4.60
CA PHE A 3 4.70 0.73 -4.68
C PHE A 3 5.40 0.61 -3.33
N GLN A 4 6.12 -0.46 -3.11
CA GLN A 4 6.95 -0.74 -1.93
C GLN A 4 7.98 0.38 -1.65
N GLY A 5 8.61 0.95 -2.67
CA GLY A 5 9.64 2.00 -2.56
C GLY A 5 9.09 3.44 -2.62
N PHE A 6 7.80 3.68 -2.35
CA PHE A 6 7.08 4.96 -2.45
C PHE A 6 7.10 5.60 -3.85
N ASN A 7 8.18 5.46 -4.60
CA ASN A 7 8.44 6.03 -5.93
C ASN A 7 8.16 7.55 -6.01
N LEU A 8 8.44 8.27 -4.94
CA LEU A 8 8.33 9.73 -4.91
C LEU A 8 9.60 10.38 -5.47
N VAL A 9 9.44 11.57 -6.00
CA VAL A 9 10.57 12.41 -6.36
C VAL A 9 10.98 13.20 -5.12
N ASP A 10 12.07 12.81 -4.49
CA ASP A 10 12.52 13.29 -3.18
C ASP A 10 12.63 14.82 -3.07
N ARG A 11 13.10 15.46 -4.14
CA ARG A 11 13.32 16.92 -4.19
C ARG A 11 12.05 17.75 -4.43
N LEU A 12 10.96 17.09 -4.80
CA LEU A 12 9.66 17.75 -5.01
C LEU A 12 8.89 17.79 -3.70
N THR A 13 7.98 18.78 -3.59
CA THR A 13 7.04 18.87 -2.47
C THR A 13 6.01 17.74 -2.53
N VAL A 14 5.27 17.56 -1.43
CA VAL A 14 4.13 16.64 -1.36
C VAL A 14 3.10 16.99 -2.43
N MET A 15 2.73 18.27 -2.55
CA MET A 15 1.77 18.73 -3.55
C MET A 15 2.25 18.40 -4.97
N GLU A 16 3.52 18.67 -5.30
CA GLU A 16 4.07 18.37 -6.62
C GLU A 16 4.08 16.86 -6.93
N ASN A 17 4.43 16.03 -5.93
CA ASN A 17 4.35 14.58 -6.06
C ASN A 17 2.91 14.10 -6.30
N VAL A 18 1.95 14.61 -5.54
CA VAL A 18 0.52 14.29 -5.69
C VAL A 18 0.00 14.69 -7.06
N GLN A 19 0.30 15.92 -7.49
CA GLN A 19 -0.11 16.44 -8.80
C GLN A 19 0.48 15.66 -9.97
N SER A 20 1.65 15.01 -9.78
CA SER A 20 2.24 14.17 -10.81
C SER A 20 1.32 13.01 -11.24
N GLY A 21 0.38 12.59 -10.38
CA GLY A 21 -0.68 11.64 -10.75
C GLY A 21 -1.59 12.11 -11.89
N ARG A 22 -1.66 13.42 -12.16
CA ARG A 22 -2.47 14.01 -13.25
C ARG A 22 -1.71 14.24 -14.55
N LEU A 23 -0.42 13.91 -14.62
CA LEU A 23 0.40 14.19 -15.81
C LEU A 23 -0.14 13.57 -17.11
N GLY A 24 -0.82 12.42 -17.03
CA GLY A 24 -1.46 11.79 -18.18
C GLY A 24 -2.76 12.48 -18.67
N TYR A 25 -3.27 13.44 -17.89
CA TYR A 25 -4.58 14.07 -18.13
C TYR A 25 -4.49 15.56 -18.47
N ILE A 26 -3.29 16.14 -18.43
CA ILE A 26 -3.03 17.54 -18.75
C ILE A 26 -2.14 17.66 -20.00
N SER A 27 -2.14 18.83 -20.64
CA SER A 27 -1.27 19.07 -21.80
C SER A 27 0.21 19.04 -21.39
N THR A 28 1.09 18.63 -22.30
CA THR A 28 2.54 18.64 -22.10
C THR A 28 3.06 20.00 -21.65
N TRP A 29 2.51 21.08 -22.21
CA TRP A 29 2.86 22.45 -21.83
C TRP A 29 2.47 22.78 -20.39
N SER A 30 1.27 22.37 -19.95
CA SER A 30 0.82 22.51 -18.56
C SER A 30 1.71 21.72 -17.60
N ALA A 31 2.11 20.52 -18.00
CA ALA A 31 3.01 19.68 -17.22
C ALA A 31 4.39 20.33 -17.03
N ILE A 32 5.00 20.85 -18.11
CA ILE A 32 6.30 21.53 -18.06
C ILE A 32 6.23 22.82 -17.23
N THR A 33 5.18 23.60 -17.39
CA THR A 33 4.99 24.87 -16.66
C THR A 33 4.41 24.68 -15.27
N ARG A 34 4.12 23.42 -14.84
CA ARG A 34 3.48 23.07 -13.56
C ARG A 34 2.16 23.79 -13.32
N ARG A 35 1.44 24.10 -14.39
CA ARG A 35 0.13 24.77 -14.31
C ARG A 35 -0.98 23.74 -14.32
N TYR A 36 -1.39 23.32 -13.14
CA TYR A 36 -2.52 22.38 -12.98
C TYR A 36 -3.85 23.12 -12.93
N PRO A 37 -4.94 22.51 -13.46
CA PRO A 37 -6.29 23.05 -13.31
C PRO A 37 -6.66 23.24 -11.83
N LYS A 38 -7.40 24.28 -11.53
CA LYS A 38 -7.84 24.57 -10.15
C LYS A 38 -8.61 23.40 -9.51
N GLN A 39 -9.38 22.67 -10.30
CA GLN A 39 -10.08 21.47 -9.85
C GLN A 39 -9.14 20.36 -9.40
N ASP A 40 -8.00 20.14 -10.08
CA ASP A 40 -7.03 19.13 -9.70
C ASP A 40 -6.27 19.53 -8.44
N ILE A 41 -5.98 20.82 -8.27
CA ILE A 41 -5.37 21.37 -7.04
C ILE A 41 -6.33 21.16 -5.85
N ARG A 42 -7.61 21.50 -6.00
CA ARG A 42 -8.62 21.29 -4.97
C ARG A 42 -8.75 19.82 -4.60
N ARG A 43 -8.86 18.95 -5.60
CA ARG A 43 -8.94 17.51 -5.40
C ARG A 43 -7.70 16.96 -4.68
N ALA A 44 -6.51 17.45 -5.01
CA ALA A 44 -5.28 17.06 -4.33
C ALA A 44 -5.36 17.39 -2.83
N TYR A 45 -5.81 18.59 -2.47
CA TYR A 45 -6.00 18.95 -1.05
C TYR A 45 -7.05 18.07 -0.37
N GLU A 46 -8.22 17.85 -0.99
CA GLU A 46 -9.28 17.00 -0.44
C GLU A 46 -8.78 15.56 -0.17
N LEU A 47 -8.00 15.00 -1.08
CA LEU A 47 -7.40 13.67 -0.88
C LEU A 47 -6.30 13.67 0.18
N MET A 48 -5.45 14.70 0.23
CA MET A 48 -4.42 14.85 1.27
C MET A 48 -5.04 15.03 2.66
N GLU A 49 -6.15 15.74 2.79
CA GLU A 49 -6.89 15.86 4.04
C GLU A 49 -7.42 14.51 4.51
N ARG A 50 -8.03 13.72 3.61
CA ARG A 50 -8.55 12.38 3.92
C ARG A 50 -7.49 11.44 4.49
N VAL A 51 -6.26 11.53 3.99
CA VAL A 51 -5.16 10.69 4.48
C VAL A 51 -4.30 11.39 5.55
N GLY A 52 -4.66 12.61 5.98
CA GLY A 52 -4.04 13.31 7.10
C GLY A 52 -2.67 13.94 6.81
N ILE A 53 -2.38 14.29 5.54
CA ILE A 53 -1.09 14.87 5.13
C ILE A 53 -1.19 16.27 4.49
N ALA A 54 -2.36 16.92 4.53
CA ALA A 54 -2.55 18.22 3.88
C ALA A 54 -1.61 19.31 4.43
N HIS A 55 -1.25 19.24 5.71
CA HIS A 55 -0.34 20.18 6.36
C HIS A 55 1.12 20.05 5.88
N TYR A 56 1.46 18.96 5.17
CA TYR A 56 2.78 18.77 4.54
C TYR A 56 2.81 19.21 3.07
N ALA A 57 1.77 19.86 2.53
CA ALA A 57 1.65 20.17 1.10
C ALA A 57 2.91 20.79 0.48
N ASP A 58 3.54 21.73 1.20
CA ASP A 58 4.75 22.45 0.77
C ASP A 58 6.06 21.82 1.28
N THR A 59 5.98 20.70 2.03
CA THR A 59 7.14 19.98 2.55
C THR A 59 7.74 19.08 1.46
N ARG A 60 9.06 19.00 1.36
CA ARG A 60 9.72 18.10 0.43
C ARG A 60 9.57 16.64 0.85
N ALA A 61 9.45 15.75 -0.14
CA ALA A 61 9.22 14.32 0.12
C ALA A 61 10.39 13.67 0.89
N ASP A 62 11.63 14.15 0.76
CA ASP A 62 12.79 13.63 1.50
C ASP A 62 12.77 13.96 3.00
N GLN A 63 11.92 14.88 3.44
CA GLN A 63 11.76 15.27 4.84
C GLN A 63 10.66 14.51 5.59
N LEU A 64 9.94 13.63 4.87
CA LEU A 64 8.82 12.86 5.41
C LEU A 64 9.28 11.51 5.99
N SER A 65 8.57 11.04 7.02
CA SER A 65 8.66 9.66 7.50
C SER A 65 8.18 8.64 6.44
N GLY A 66 8.52 7.37 6.61
CA GLY A 66 8.09 6.31 5.68
C GLY A 66 6.57 6.23 5.52
N GLY A 67 5.83 6.32 6.64
CA GLY A 67 4.37 6.29 6.59
C GLY A 67 3.75 7.51 5.88
N GLU A 68 4.30 8.71 6.08
CA GLU A 68 3.87 9.91 5.36
C GLU A 68 4.18 9.82 3.87
N ARG A 69 5.37 9.32 3.50
CA ARG A 69 5.73 9.05 2.09
C ARG A 69 4.76 8.05 1.45
N GLN A 70 4.37 7.01 2.18
CA GLN A 70 3.40 6.03 1.70
C GLN A 70 2.03 6.65 1.46
N ARG A 71 1.55 7.51 2.37
CA ARG A 71 0.30 8.26 2.21
C ARG A 71 0.35 9.17 0.97
N VAL A 72 1.46 9.84 0.70
CA VAL A 72 1.66 10.62 -0.53
C VAL A 72 1.54 9.73 -1.77
N GLY A 73 2.16 8.54 -1.76
CA GLY A 73 2.05 7.55 -2.83
C GLY A 73 0.61 7.10 -3.10
N VAL A 74 -0.17 6.88 -2.03
CA VAL A 74 -1.60 6.55 -2.12
C VAL A 74 -2.39 7.70 -2.75
N VAL A 75 -2.22 8.94 -2.26
CA VAL A 75 -2.93 10.12 -2.83
C VAL A 75 -2.57 10.32 -4.29
N ARG A 76 -1.29 10.21 -4.67
CA ARG A 76 -0.86 10.29 -6.06
C ARG A 76 -1.55 9.25 -6.95
N ALA A 77 -1.72 8.02 -6.46
CA ALA A 77 -2.43 6.98 -7.18
C ALA A 77 -3.94 7.30 -7.33
N LEU A 78 -4.57 7.85 -6.29
CA LEU A 78 -5.97 8.27 -6.30
C LEU A 78 -6.23 9.48 -7.21
N MET A 79 -5.24 10.35 -7.41
CA MET A 79 -5.33 11.46 -8.38
C MET A 79 -5.56 11.00 -9.82
N GLN A 80 -5.23 9.75 -10.14
CA GLN A 80 -5.47 9.16 -11.47
C GLN A 80 -6.92 8.74 -11.69
N GLU A 81 -7.79 8.85 -10.66
CA GLU A 81 -9.19 8.39 -10.71
C GLU A 81 -9.31 6.93 -11.19
N PRO A 82 -8.59 6.00 -10.55
CA PRO A 82 -8.53 4.62 -11.02
C PRO A 82 -9.83 3.86 -10.73
N ASP A 83 -10.19 2.91 -11.60
CA ASP A 83 -11.27 1.94 -11.35
C ASP A 83 -10.85 0.83 -10.36
N ILE A 84 -9.55 0.60 -10.20
CA ILE A 84 -8.95 -0.33 -9.24
C ILE A 84 -7.61 0.22 -8.73
N LEU A 85 -7.36 0.14 -7.43
CA LEU A 85 -6.09 0.49 -6.83
C LEU A 85 -5.23 -0.76 -6.66
N LEU A 86 -4.04 -0.75 -7.24
CA LEU A 86 -3.04 -1.81 -7.05
C LEU A 86 -2.03 -1.35 -6.00
N ALA A 87 -1.76 -2.16 -4.99
CA ALA A 87 -0.76 -1.92 -3.97
C ALA A 87 0.21 -3.11 -3.90
N ASP A 88 1.49 -2.83 -4.11
CA ASP A 88 2.55 -3.83 -4.10
C ASP A 88 3.38 -3.63 -2.84
N GLU A 89 3.23 -4.56 -1.90
CA GLU A 89 3.87 -4.56 -0.58
C GLU A 89 3.85 -3.18 0.11
N PRO A 90 2.66 -2.57 0.32
CA PRO A 90 2.56 -1.18 0.76
C PRO A 90 3.10 -0.93 2.16
N THR A 91 3.42 -1.98 2.92
CA THR A 91 3.86 -1.94 4.33
C THR A 91 5.26 -2.50 4.56
N ALA A 92 5.93 -3.07 3.55
CA ALA A 92 7.18 -3.85 3.72
C ALA A 92 8.35 -3.07 4.34
N SER A 93 8.38 -1.74 4.21
CA SER A 93 9.46 -0.88 4.73
C SER A 93 9.05 -0.06 5.96
N LEU A 94 7.93 -0.41 6.59
CA LEU A 94 7.34 0.33 7.70
C LEU A 94 7.42 -0.46 9.01
N ASP A 95 7.43 0.26 10.12
CA ASP A 95 7.25 -0.36 11.44
C ASP A 95 5.82 -0.92 11.60
N PRO A 96 5.60 -1.88 12.52
CA PRO A 96 4.31 -2.56 12.65
C PRO A 96 3.13 -1.61 12.87
N LYS A 97 3.29 -0.58 13.71
CA LYS A 97 2.23 0.37 14.01
C LYS A 97 1.85 1.21 12.78
N THR A 98 2.85 1.66 12.03
CA THR A 98 2.64 2.40 10.79
C THR A 98 2.03 1.51 9.72
N SER A 99 2.42 0.22 9.65
CA SER A 99 1.83 -0.78 8.76
C SER A 99 0.34 -0.95 8.99
N GLU A 100 -0.09 -1.13 10.23
CA GLU A 100 -1.51 -1.19 10.62
C GLU A 100 -2.28 0.06 10.18
N GLN A 101 -1.68 1.24 10.36
CA GLN A 101 -2.30 2.50 9.95
C GLN A 101 -2.48 2.60 8.42
N ILE A 102 -1.49 2.14 7.64
CA ILE A 102 -1.57 2.16 6.18
C ILE A 102 -2.58 1.13 5.67
N MET A 103 -2.61 -0.08 6.22
CA MET A 103 -3.59 -1.10 5.86
C MET A 103 -5.02 -0.66 6.21
N GLY A 104 -5.22 -0.11 7.41
CA GLY A 104 -6.48 0.49 7.82
C GLY A 104 -6.94 1.60 6.86
N LEU A 105 -6.02 2.52 6.51
CA LEU A 105 -6.27 3.59 5.55
C LEU A 105 -6.72 3.06 4.18
N LEU A 106 -6.03 2.05 3.62
CA LEU A 106 -6.39 1.45 2.33
C LEU A 106 -7.78 0.81 2.37
N ARG A 107 -8.11 0.10 3.46
CA ARG A 107 -9.43 -0.49 3.68
C ARG A 107 -10.53 0.59 3.75
N ASP A 108 -10.29 1.65 4.51
CA ASP A 108 -11.27 2.72 4.70
C ASP A 108 -11.51 3.48 3.39
N LEU A 109 -10.44 3.81 2.65
CA LEU A 109 -10.53 4.41 1.32
C LEU A 109 -11.28 3.52 0.31
N SER A 110 -11.03 2.19 0.34
CA SER A 110 -11.75 1.23 -0.51
C SER A 110 -13.26 1.32 -0.27
N ARG A 111 -13.67 1.36 0.99
CA ARG A 111 -15.10 1.40 1.38
C ARG A 111 -15.74 2.75 1.06
N GLU A 112 -15.09 3.85 1.44
CA GLU A 112 -15.60 5.21 1.22
C GLU A 112 -15.73 5.56 -0.25
N LEU A 113 -14.72 5.23 -1.05
CA LEU A 113 -14.68 5.55 -2.47
C LEU A 113 -15.33 4.47 -3.34
N LYS A 114 -15.75 3.34 -2.74
CA LYS A 114 -16.21 2.12 -3.45
C LYS A 114 -15.20 1.67 -4.52
N LEU A 115 -13.92 1.80 -4.19
CA LEU A 115 -12.79 1.52 -5.06
C LEU A 115 -12.20 0.16 -4.69
N PRO A 116 -12.25 -0.85 -5.58
CA PRO A 116 -11.56 -2.11 -5.33
C PRO A 116 -10.06 -1.90 -5.13
N VAL A 117 -9.48 -2.57 -4.12
CA VAL A 117 -8.04 -2.51 -3.84
C VAL A 117 -7.49 -3.93 -3.93
N LEU A 118 -6.51 -4.14 -4.80
CA LEU A 118 -5.75 -5.38 -4.91
C LEU A 118 -4.38 -5.17 -4.28
N ILE A 119 -4.07 -5.96 -3.24
CA ILE A 119 -2.84 -5.82 -2.45
C ILE A 119 -2.00 -7.08 -2.63
N ASN A 120 -0.75 -6.93 -3.06
CA ASN A 120 0.26 -7.96 -2.88
C ASN A 120 0.87 -7.82 -1.48
N ILE A 121 0.83 -8.89 -0.69
CA ILE A 121 1.22 -8.88 0.71
C ILE A 121 1.84 -10.21 1.11
N HIS A 122 2.90 -10.18 1.92
CA HIS A 122 3.52 -11.38 2.45
C HIS A 122 3.06 -11.73 3.87
N ASN A 123 2.53 -10.77 4.61
CA ASN A 123 2.05 -10.98 5.97
C ASN A 123 0.62 -11.53 5.96
N VAL A 124 0.47 -12.81 6.26
CA VAL A 124 -0.82 -13.49 6.27
C VAL A 124 -1.78 -12.92 7.33
N ASN A 125 -1.25 -12.46 8.48
CA ASN A 125 -2.09 -11.89 9.53
C ASN A 125 -2.70 -10.57 9.07
N GLU A 126 -1.90 -9.70 8.42
CA GLU A 126 -2.42 -8.48 7.80
C GLU A 126 -3.44 -8.81 6.70
N ALA A 127 -3.17 -9.81 5.85
CA ALA A 127 -4.12 -10.24 4.83
C ALA A 127 -5.45 -10.68 5.46
N LYS A 128 -5.43 -11.46 6.53
CA LYS A 128 -6.66 -11.90 7.24
C LYS A 128 -7.43 -10.74 7.86
N GLU A 129 -6.74 -9.76 8.42
CA GLU A 129 -7.37 -8.68 9.17
C GLU A 129 -7.96 -7.58 8.27
N TYR A 130 -7.29 -7.27 7.15
CA TYR A 130 -7.62 -6.07 6.36
C TYR A 130 -8.29 -6.35 5.02
N THR A 131 -8.43 -7.61 4.59
CA THR A 131 -9.01 -7.94 3.28
C THR A 131 -10.32 -8.70 3.38
N ASP A 132 -11.15 -8.59 2.34
CA ASP A 132 -12.43 -9.31 2.23
C ASP A 132 -12.29 -10.63 1.45
N ARG A 133 -11.20 -10.82 0.71
CA ARG A 133 -10.88 -12.02 -0.11
C ARG A 133 -9.37 -12.18 -0.21
N ILE A 134 -8.93 -13.42 -0.11
CA ILE A 134 -7.51 -13.78 -0.24
C ILE A 134 -7.34 -14.70 -1.44
N VAL A 135 -6.36 -14.39 -2.28
CA VAL A 135 -5.93 -15.23 -3.39
C VAL A 135 -4.50 -15.69 -3.10
N GLY A 136 -4.33 -16.95 -2.75
CA GLY A 136 -3.03 -17.59 -2.55
C GLY A 136 -2.48 -18.15 -3.85
N MET A 137 -1.26 -17.74 -4.23
CA MET A 137 -0.62 -18.15 -5.47
C MET A 137 0.68 -18.93 -5.22
N ARG A 138 0.92 -19.98 -6.01
CA ARG A 138 2.18 -20.71 -6.00
C ARG A 138 2.54 -21.14 -7.42
N TYR A 139 3.77 -20.90 -7.84
CA TYR A 139 4.27 -21.23 -9.19
C TYR A 139 3.35 -20.75 -10.33
N GLY A 140 2.79 -19.54 -10.20
CA GLY A 140 1.91 -18.94 -11.22
C GLY A 140 0.49 -19.55 -11.27
N ARG A 141 0.11 -20.37 -10.28
CA ARG A 141 -1.23 -20.97 -10.19
C ARG A 141 -1.92 -20.50 -8.91
N ILE A 142 -3.22 -20.28 -9.00
CA ILE A 142 -4.07 -20.03 -7.84
C ILE A 142 -4.25 -21.35 -7.09
N ILE A 143 -3.85 -21.36 -5.81
CA ILE A 143 -3.95 -22.53 -4.92
C ILE A 143 -5.08 -22.30 -3.91
N PHE A 144 -5.35 -21.06 -3.55
CA PHE A 144 -6.42 -20.66 -2.64
C PHE A 144 -7.12 -19.43 -3.18
N ASP A 145 -8.44 -19.37 -3.08
CA ASP A 145 -9.25 -18.22 -3.48
C ASP A 145 -10.57 -18.23 -2.70
N ASP A 146 -10.58 -17.58 -1.53
CA ASP A 146 -11.75 -17.52 -0.65
C ASP A 146 -11.63 -16.36 0.36
N LYS A 147 -12.60 -16.29 1.28
CA LYS A 147 -12.61 -15.36 2.41
C LYS A 147 -11.46 -15.64 3.39
N PRO A 148 -10.99 -14.61 4.13
CA PRO A 148 -9.91 -14.75 5.09
C PRO A 148 -10.13 -15.85 6.14
N ASP A 149 -11.36 -16.04 6.60
CA ASP A 149 -11.72 -17.05 7.63
C ASP A 149 -11.55 -18.49 7.13
N MET A 150 -11.57 -18.71 5.80
CA MET A 150 -11.38 -20.02 5.18
C MET A 150 -9.90 -20.39 5.00
N LEU A 151 -8.98 -19.45 5.27
CA LEU A 151 -7.55 -19.70 5.17
C LEU A 151 -7.06 -20.43 6.43
N ASP A 152 -7.22 -21.75 6.44
CA ASP A 152 -6.79 -22.65 7.50
C ASP A 152 -5.28 -23.02 7.40
N PRO A 153 -4.71 -23.72 8.39
CA PRO A 153 -3.32 -24.16 8.34
C PRO A 153 -2.97 -25.05 7.14
N SER A 154 -3.92 -25.87 6.68
CA SER A 154 -3.74 -26.76 5.52
C SER A 154 -3.62 -25.98 4.22
N ALA A 155 -4.49 -24.98 4.03
CA ALA A 155 -4.42 -24.05 2.90
C ALA A 155 -3.12 -23.23 2.92
N MET A 156 -2.69 -22.77 4.10
CA MET A 156 -1.40 -22.09 4.25
C MET A 156 -0.22 -22.99 3.86
N GLU A 157 -0.18 -24.22 4.36
CA GLU A 157 0.85 -25.19 3.98
C GLU A 157 0.87 -25.41 2.46
N ALA A 158 -0.29 -25.54 1.84
CA ALA A 158 -0.40 -25.71 0.37
C ALA A 158 0.17 -24.52 -0.40
N ILE A 159 -0.05 -23.28 0.07
CA ILE A 159 0.47 -22.05 -0.55
C ILE A 159 2.00 -21.99 -0.41
N TYR A 160 2.53 -22.28 0.80
CA TYR A 160 3.95 -22.12 1.13
C TYR A 160 4.80 -23.37 0.93
N ALA A 161 4.22 -24.54 0.59
CA ALA A 161 4.96 -25.79 0.40
C ALA A 161 6.12 -25.58 -0.61
N GLY A 162 7.35 -25.87 -0.15
CA GLY A 162 8.56 -25.70 -0.96
C GLY A 162 9.12 -24.28 -1.05
N SER A 163 8.58 -23.33 -0.29
CA SER A 163 9.21 -22.00 -0.12
C SER A 163 10.30 -22.07 0.95
N PRO A 164 11.47 -21.40 0.77
CA PRO A 164 12.55 -21.37 1.77
C PRO A 164 12.16 -20.75 3.12
N HIS A 165 10.97 -20.16 3.22
CA HIS A 165 10.46 -19.52 4.43
C HIS A 165 9.57 -20.42 5.31
N ALA A 166 9.26 -21.67 4.91
CA ALA A 166 8.43 -22.58 5.69
C ALA A 166 9.11 -23.11 6.97
N ASP A 167 10.43 -22.90 7.10
CA ASP A 167 11.26 -23.54 8.14
C ASP A 167 11.56 -22.62 9.37
N ARG A 168 10.90 -21.46 9.49
CA ARG A 168 11.19 -20.52 10.60
C ARG A 168 10.11 -20.37 11.67
N SER A 169 9.02 -21.13 11.61
CA SER A 169 7.93 -21.05 12.58
C SER A 169 7.80 -22.29 13.50
N GLY A 170 8.81 -23.14 13.55
CA GLY A 170 8.81 -24.34 14.40
C GLY A 170 10.18 -24.63 14.98
N GLY A 171 10.65 -23.78 15.91
CA GLY A 171 11.79 -24.15 16.78
C GLY A 171 11.27 -24.68 18.11
N PRO A 172 11.55 -25.94 18.47
CA PRO A 172 11.19 -26.44 19.79
C PRO A 172 12.12 -25.86 20.88
N ASP A 173 11.52 -25.61 22.01
CA ASP A 173 12.19 -25.36 23.29
C ASP A 173 13.39 -26.27 23.52
N ASP A 174 14.59 -25.72 23.55
CA ASP A 174 15.75 -26.34 24.18
C ASP A 174 15.89 -25.81 25.63
N LYS A 175 15.02 -26.36 26.50
CA LYS A 175 15.27 -26.39 27.92
C LYS A 175 15.56 -27.84 28.30
N ALA A 176 16.83 -28.17 28.41
CA ALA A 176 17.35 -29.13 29.40
C ALA A 176 18.81 -29.45 29.09
N ALA A 177 19.74 -28.93 29.88
CA ALA A 177 20.74 -29.70 30.56
C ALA A 177 21.81 -28.77 31.15
N ALA A 178 21.54 -28.36 32.38
CA ALA A 178 22.62 -28.05 33.32
C ALA A 178 22.78 -29.28 34.21
N SER A 179 23.91 -29.92 34.11
CA SER A 179 24.51 -30.76 35.16
C SER A 179 25.99 -30.68 35.02
#